data_9da618bfab046e2350fd31b5ba1b8d71
#
_entry.id   9da618bfab046e2350fd31b5ba1b8d71
#
_cell.length_a   1.000
_cell.length_b   1.000
_cell.length_c   1.000
_cell.angle_alpha   90.00
_cell.angle_beta   90.00
_cell.angle_gamma   90.00
#
_symmetry.space_group_name_H-M   'P 1'
#
loop_
_entity.id
_entity.type
_entity.pdbx_description
1 polymer ?
#
loop_
_entity_poly.entity_id
_entity_poly.type
_entity_poly.pdbx_seq_one_letter_code
_entity_poly.pdbx_strand_id
1 'polypeptide(L)'
;MIRIILFIILISSCSPIYENDVILTDDVVESDYPEVDYGINEYEITFQGLDRDFIVYIPDSYEHISKSSVVFVFHGFGGSNDQIMFNSDINSIAERENFIVVYPQGSSFFGYPHWNVGGWTNLSSVDDVGLIDFLIELISQEYNINHDRIYATGMSNGGFFSFLLGCQLSEKFAAVASVTGSMTSETFNECNPQREVPILQIHGTDDSIVTYNGNSAIGSIGVSQVLSYWSSNNYCSTNPEVSDIADSNPNDNIHVQRFLFDGGINGSVVEHYKIYGGEHVWFNYEDINSSELIWEFFSNHDINGYID
;
A
#
# COMPACT_ATOMS: atom_id res chain seq x y z
N MET A 1 6.81 18.90 -12.43
CA MET A 1 6.15 19.28 -13.71
C MET A 1 4.91 18.42 -13.82
N ILE A 2 3.70 18.98 -13.68
CA ILE A 2 2.44 18.23 -13.71
C ILE A 2 2.19 17.73 -15.13
N ARG A 3 1.98 16.43 -15.32
CA ARG A 3 1.64 15.81 -16.60
C ARG A 3 0.14 15.54 -16.70
N ILE A 4 -0.45 15.96 -17.81
CA ILE A 4 -1.85 15.66 -18.16
C ILE A 4 -1.83 14.47 -19.12
N ILE A 5 -2.48 13.37 -18.74
CA ILE A 5 -2.64 12.19 -19.61
C ILE A 5 -3.79 12.44 -20.59
N LEU A 6 -3.46 12.57 -21.87
CA LEU A 6 -4.42 12.73 -22.96
C LEU A 6 -4.64 11.38 -23.65
N PHE A 7 -5.86 10.86 -23.68
CA PHE A 7 -6.23 9.64 -24.41
C PHE A 7 -6.21 9.91 -25.92
N ILE A 8 -5.34 9.23 -26.68
CA ILE A 8 -5.38 9.20 -28.13
C ILE A 8 -5.84 7.81 -28.59
N ILE A 9 -7.01 7.76 -29.22
CA ILE A 9 -7.51 6.55 -29.91
C ILE A 9 -6.88 6.48 -31.28
N LEU A 10 -5.99 5.51 -31.51
CA LEU A 10 -5.41 5.24 -32.84
C LEU A 10 -6.33 4.29 -33.65
N ILE A 11 -6.86 4.81 -34.74
CA ILE A 11 -7.58 4.02 -35.76
C ILE A 11 -6.55 3.48 -36.75
N SER A 12 -6.40 2.15 -36.82
CA SER A 12 -5.54 1.45 -37.76
C SER A 12 -6.14 1.49 -39.18
N SER A 13 -5.40 2.01 -40.16
CA SER A 13 -5.70 1.81 -41.59
C SER A 13 -4.61 0.99 -42.26
N CYS A 14 -4.99 -0.14 -42.85
CA CYS A 14 -4.16 -0.97 -43.72
C CYS A 14 -3.79 -0.26 -45.03
N SER A 15 -2.54 -0.39 -45.47
CA SER A 15 -2.12 -0.20 -46.88
C SER A 15 -0.86 -1.01 -47.22
N PRO A 16 -0.58 -1.31 -48.49
CA PRO A 16 0.00 -2.56 -48.94
C PRO A 16 1.52 -2.59 -49.09
N ILE A 17 2.03 -3.81 -49.15
CA ILE A 17 3.42 -4.29 -49.27
C ILE A 17 4.11 -3.78 -50.55
N TYR A 18 5.34 -3.23 -50.40
CA TYR A 18 6.35 -3.18 -51.44
C TYR A 18 7.64 -3.82 -50.92
N GLU A 19 8.09 -4.89 -51.60
CA GLU A 19 9.42 -5.46 -51.47
C GLU A 19 10.48 -4.49 -52.00
N ASN A 20 11.52 -4.19 -51.19
CA ASN A 20 12.85 -3.82 -51.70
C ASN A 20 13.94 -4.06 -50.65
N ASP A 21 14.94 -4.76 -51.10
CA ASP A 21 16.34 -4.94 -50.69
C ASP A 21 16.79 -4.48 -49.29
N VAL A 22 17.16 -5.49 -48.48
CA VAL A 22 17.74 -5.40 -47.17
C VAL A 22 19.18 -4.88 -47.24
N ILE A 23 19.41 -3.64 -46.84
CA ILE A 23 20.72 -3.16 -46.39
C ILE A 23 20.71 -3.34 -44.87
N LEU A 24 21.58 -4.25 -44.38
CA LEU A 24 21.86 -4.38 -42.94
C LEU A 24 22.61 -3.13 -42.47
N THR A 25 21.92 -2.14 -42.00
CA THR A 25 22.44 -1.13 -41.08
C THR A 25 22.25 -1.66 -39.69
N ASP A 26 23.20 -1.41 -38.79
CA ASP A 26 23.07 -1.71 -37.34
C ASP A 26 21.75 -1.05 -36.87
N ASP A 27 20.70 -1.88 -36.83
CA ASP A 27 19.41 -1.46 -36.33
C ASP A 27 19.54 -1.21 -34.84
N VAL A 28 19.55 0.05 -34.47
CA VAL A 28 19.11 0.44 -33.13
C VAL A 28 17.68 -0.09 -33.03
N VAL A 29 17.48 -1.17 -32.31
CA VAL A 29 16.15 -1.66 -31.97
C VAL A 29 15.55 -0.54 -31.12
N GLU A 30 14.75 0.32 -31.75
CA GLU A 30 13.87 1.24 -31.02
C GLU A 30 13.02 0.35 -30.12
N SER A 31 13.13 0.52 -28.81
CA SER A 31 12.33 -0.27 -27.87
C SER A 31 10.86 0.03 -28.16
N ASP A 32 10.04 -0.99 -28.37
CA ASP A 32 8.58 -0.87 -28.55
C ASP A 32 7.88 -0.33 -27.28
N TYR A 33 8.64 0.01 -26.25
CA TYR A 33 8.16 0.50 -24.96
C TYR A 33 8.33 2.03 -24.86
N PRO A 34 7.36 2.73 -24.23
CA PRO A 34 7.48 4.15 -23.97
C PRO A 34 8.73 4.49 -23.16
N GLU A 35 9.25 5.69 -23.31
CA GLU A 35 10.35 6.20 -22.50
C GLU A 35 9.93 6.25 -21.03
N VAL A 36 10.76 5.70 -20.13
CA VAL A 36 10.48 5.66 -18.71
C VAL A 36 11.00 6.93 -18.03
N ASP A 37 10.15 7.62 -17.31
CA ASP A 37 10.58 8.68 -16.39
C ASP A 37 10.90 8.08 -15.03
N TYR A 38 12.17 7.86 -14.77
CA TYR A 38 12.65 7.36 -13.47
C TYR A 38 12.51 8.39 -12.35
N GLY A 39 12.44 7.93 -11.11
CA GLY A 39 12.30 8.77 -9.93
C GLY A 39 10.86 9.21 -9.67
N ILE A 40 10.67 10.45 -9.23
CA ILE A 40 9.38 10.99 -8.78
C ILE A 40 8.61 11.58 -9.96
N ASN A 41 7.41 11.04 -10.22
CA ASN A 41 6.49 11.50 -11.25
C ASN A 41 5.16 11.92 -10.62
N GLU A 42 4.74 13.16 -10.85
CA GLU A 42 3.50 13.74 -10.34
C GLU A 42 2.42 13.70 -11.42
N TYR A 43 1.23 13.22 -11.07
CA TYR A 43 0.09 13.09 -11.96
C TYR A 43 -1.15 13.77 -11.37
N GLU A 44 -1.98 14.27 -12.27
CA GLU A 44 -3.32 14.79 -11.96
C GLU A 44 -4.33 14.12 -12.90
N ILE A 45 -5.43 13.63 -12.34
CA ILE A 45 -6.54 13.01 -13.06
C ILE A 45 -7.87 13.55 -12.57
N THR A 46 -8.92 13.41 -13.37
CA THR A 46 -10.29 13.60 -12.89
C THR A 46 -10.95 12.24 -12.69
N PHE A 47 -11.33 11.91 -11.45
CA PHE A 47 -12.06 10.69 -11.10
C PHE A 47 -13.43 11.06 -10.49
N GLN A 48 -14.50 10.58 -11.10
CA GLN A 48 -15.89 10.85 -10.69
C GLN A 48 -16.19 12.37 -10.52
N GLY A 49 -15.56 13.22 -11.35
CA GLY A 49 -15.74 14.67 -11.33
C GLY A 49 -14.94 15.41 -10.25
N LEU A 50 -14.02 14.73 -9.58
CA LEU A 50 -13.07 15.31 -8.63
C LEU A 50 -11.65 15.24 -9.22
N ASP A 51 -10.90 16.33 -9.10
CA ASP A 51 -9.48 16.32 -9.42
C ASP A 51 -8.72 15.59 -8.31
N ARG A 52 -7.86 14.65 -8.72
CA ARG A 52 -7.11 13.77 -7.82
C ARG A 52 -5.66 13.74 -8.23
N ASP A 53 -4.79 14.00 -7.28
CA ASP A 53 -3.35 13.99 -7.46
C ASP A 53 -2.77 12.66 -6.97
N PHE A 54 -1.69 12.20 -7.58
CA PHE A 54 -0.89 11.09 -7.08
C PHE A 54 0.55 11.19 -7.57
N ILE A 55 1.45 10.60 -6.81
CA ILE A 55 2.87 10.47 -7.16
C ILE A 55 3.14 9.01 -7.49
N VAL A 56 3.93 8.76 -8.53
CA VAL A 56 4.51 7.45 -8.82
C VAL A 56 6.02 7.56 -8.76
N TYR A 57 6.64 6.73 -7.93
CA TYR A 57 8.10 6.59 -7.90
C TYR A 57 8.50 5.35 -8.69
N ILE A 58 9.38 5.55 -9.67
CA ILE A 58 9.93 4.50 -10.52
C ILE A 58 11.42 4.35 -10.21
N PRO A 59 11.88 3.21 -9.68
CA PRO A 59 13.30 3.01 -9.39
C PRO A 59 14.15 2.98 -10.68
N ASP A 60 15.41 3.40 -10.59
CA ASP A 60 16.35 3.44 -11.72
C ASP A 60 16.58 2.04 -12.35
N SER A 61 16.33 0.98 -11.59
CA SER A 61 16.46 -0.41 -12.01
C SER A 61 15.21 -0.99 -12.69
N TYR A 62 14.11 -0.21 -12.80
CA TYR A 62 12.90 -0.66 -13.46
C TYR A 62 13.12 -0.91 -14.96
N GLU A 63 12.60 -2.03 -15.45
CA GLU A 63 12.63 -2.39 -16.87
C GLU A 63 11.26 -2.87 -17.32
N HIS A 64 10.73 -2.34 -18.42
CA HIS A 64 9.44 -2.77 -18.98
C HIS A 64 9.36 -4.26 -19.35
N ILE A 65 10.51 -4.90 -19.57
CA ILE A 65 10.58 -6.33 -19.90
C ILE A 65 10.23 -7.22 -18.70
N SER A 66 10.41 -6.70 -17.48
CA SER A 66 10.16 -7.42 -16.22
C SER A 66 8.91 -6.88 -15.54
N LYS A 67 8.11 -7.78 -14.93
CA LYS A 67 6.98 -7.36 -14.12
C LYS A 67 7.45 -6.83 -12.78
N SER A 68 7.04 -5.62 -12.40
CA SER A 68 7.37 -4.98 -11.13
C SER A 68 6.22 -5.08 -10.12
N SER A 69 6.56 -5.32 -8.86
CA SER A 69 5.62 -5.18 -7.75
C SER A 69 5.20 -3.71 -7.56
N VAL A 70 4.03 -3.48 -6.98
CA VAL A 70 3.52 -2.12 -6.72
C VAL A 70 3.11 -1.99 -5.26
N VAL A 71 3.57 -0.92 -4.60
CA VAL A 71 3.17 -0.59 -3.24
C VAL A 71 2.41 0.73 -3.23
N PHE A 72 1.15 0.70 -2.82
CA PHE A 72 0.36 1.89 -2.54
C PHE A 72 0.60 2.34 -1.10
N VAL A 73 0.93 3.63 -0.90
CA VAL A 73 1.26 4.20 0.41
C VAL A 73 0.34 5.38 0.71
N PHE A 74 -0.44 5.29 1.79
CA PHE A 74 -1.50 6.23 2.11
C PHE A 74 -1.13 7.12 3.29
N HIS A 75 -1.29 8.45 3.13
CA HIS A 75 -1.06 9.43 4.20
C HIS A 75 -2.13 9.38 5.30
N GLY A 76 -1.82 9.92 6.47
CA GLY A 76 -2.78 10.12 7.56
C GLY A 76 -3.76 11.26 7.31
N PHE A 77 -4.78 11.41 8.18
CA PHE A 77 -5.76 12.50 8.13
C PHE A 77 -5.06 13.87 8.21
N GLY A 78 -5.38 14.75 7.27
CA GLY A 78 -4.76 16.09 7.17
C GLY A 78 -3.35 16.08 6.55
N GLY A 79 -2.83 14.92 6.16
CA GLY A 79 -1.52 14.77 5.52
C GLY A 79 -1.54 14.93 4.01
N SER A 80 -0.38 14.70 3.39
CA SER A 80 -0.25 14.71 1.93
C SER A 80 0.60 13.53 1.44
N ASN A 81 0.49 13.24 0.13
CA ASN A 81 1.30 12.26 -0.57
C ASN A 81 2.82 12.55 -0.42
N ASP A 82 3.25 13.82 -0.56
CA ASP A 82 4.64 14.23 -0.34
C ASP A 82 5.13 13.93 1.08
N GLN A 83 4.28 14.22 2.08
CA GLN A 83 4.65 14.00 3.48
C GLN A 83 4.82 12.53 3.80
N ILE A 84 3.91 11.66 3.34
CA ILE A 84 4.05 10.21 3.60
C ILE A 84 5.20 9.63 2.79
N MET A 85 5.45 10.08 1.57
CA MET A 85 6.61 9.69 0.78
C MET A 85 7.91 10.00 1.52
N PHE A 86 8.05 11.22 2.06
CA PHE A 86 9.22 11.63 2.81
C PHE A 86 9.35 10.88 4.15
N ASN A 87 8.27 10.76 4.91
CA ASN A 87 8.29 10.18 6.26
C ASN A 87 8.50 8.66 6.25
N SER A 88 7.98 7.97 5.24
CA SER A 88 8.12 6.52 5.14
C SER A 88 9.48 6.10 4.58
N ASP A 89 10.10 6.92 3.73
CA ASP A 89 11.34 6.58 3.01
C ASP A 89 11.27 5.25 2.23
N ILE A 90 10.07 4.84 1.80
CA ILE A 90 9.87 3.60 1.04
C ILE A 90 10.58 3.66 -0.32
N ASN A 91 10.77 4.87 -0.89
CA ASN A 91 11.52 5.03 -2.13
C ASN A 91 12.94 4.47 -2.06
N SER A 92 13.63 4.64 -0.92
CA SER A 92 14.98 4.09 -0.73
C SER A 92 14.99 2.55 -0.78
N ILE A 93 13.92 1.93 -0.30
CA ILE A 93 13.73 0.47 -0.36
C ILE A 93 13.33 0.07 -1.79
N ALA A 94 12.45 0.82 -2.44
CA ALA A 94 12.02 0.59 -3.82
C ALA A 94 13.20 0.62 -4.79
N GLU A 95 14.15 1.54 -4.59
CA GLU A 95 15.38 1.63 -5.37
C GLU A 95 16.26 0.38 -5.21
N ARG A 96 16.37 -0.14 -4.01
CA ARG A 96 17.18 -1.33 -3.70
C ARG A 96 16.53 -2.63 -4.17
N GLU A 97 15.21 -2.73 -4.04
CA GLU A 97 14.43 -3.96 -4.20
C GLU A 97 13.62 -4.02 -5.52
N ASN A 98 13.70 -2.96 -6.34
CA ASN A 98 13.10 -2.85 -7.66
C ASN A 98 11.56 -3.03 -7.68
N PHE A 99 10.83 -2.13 -7.00
CA PHE A 99 9.39 -2.06 -7.06
C PHE A 99 8.88 -0.63 -7.26
N ILE A 100 7.69 -0.49 -7.82
CA ILE A 100 7.04 0.81 -8.04
C ILE A 100 6.31 1.23 -6.77
N VAL A 101 6.37 2.53 -6.42
CA VAL A 101 5.59 3.08 -5.31
C VAL A 101 4.58 4.10 -5.82
N VAL A 102 3.37 4.02 -5.29
CA VAL A 102 2.28 4.94 -5.63
C VAL A 102 1.82 5.64 -4.36
N TYR A 103 1.80 6.97 -4.39
CA TYR A 103 1.35 7.82 -3.29
C TYR A 103 0.14 8.64 -3.74
N PRO A 104 -1.09 8.12 -3.60
CA PRO A 104 -2.28 8.90 -3.93
C PRO A 104 -2.53 10.00 -2.91
N GLN A 105 -3.20 11.09 -3.34
CA GLN A 105 -3.66 12.16 -2.48
C GLN A 105 -5.12 11.96 -2.13
N GLY A 106 -5.44 11.92 -0.84
CA GLY A 106 -6.80 11.91 -0.34
C GLY A 106 -7.54 13.23 -0.61
N SER A 107 -8.84 13.16 -0.85
CA SER A 107 -9.67 14.34 -1.09
C SER A 107 -9.91 15.15 0.17
N SER A 108 -10.34 16.42 0.01
CA SER A 108 -10.62 17.29 1.15
C SER A 108 -11.95 16.94 1.84
N PHE A 109 -11.91 16.79 3.17
CA PHE A 109 -13.06 16.63 4.06
C PHE A 109 -12.99 17.69 5.16
N PHE A 110 -13.92 18.62 5.16
CA PHE A 110 -13.89 19.82 6.02
C PHE A 110 -12.57 20.60 5.98
N GLY A 111 -11.90 20.64 4.82
CA GLY A 111 -10.63 21.33 4.61
C GLY A 111 -9.38 20.51 4.92
N TYR A 112 -9.52 19.24 5.30
CA TYR A 112 -8.42 18.32 5.59
C TYR A 112 -8.40 17.15 4.60
N PRO A 113 -7.27 16.83 3.97
CA PRO A 113 -7.15 15.62 3.16
C PRO A 113 -7.44 14.36 4.00
N HIS A 114 -8.16 13.39 3.41
CA HIS A 114 -8.57 12.18 4.12
C HIS A 114 -8.81 11.02 3.16
N TRP A 115 -8.95 9.84 3.74
CA TRP A 115 -9.50 8.63 3.14
C TRP A 115 -10.84 8.34 3.81
N ASN A 116 -11.85 8.03 2.98
CA ASN A 116 -13.18 7.67 3.48
C ASN A 116 -13.18 6.22 3.98
N VAL A 117 -13.17 6.05 5.29
CA VAL A 117 -13.07 4.76 5.98
C VAL A 117 -14.28 4.46 6.88
N GLY A 118 -15.37 5.25 6.75
CA GLY A 118 -16.48 5.24 7.73
C GLY A 118 -16.06 5.91 9.05
N GLY A 119 -16.71 5.58 10.16
CA GLY A 119 -16.41 6.16 11.47
C GLY A 119 -16.50 7.68 11.47
N TRP A 120 -15.43 8.38 11.83
CA TRP A 120 -15.37 9.85 11.81
C TRP A 120 -15.40 10.46 10.40
N THR A 121 -15.23 9.65 9.35
CA THR A 121 -15.31 10.09 7.95
C THR A 121 -16.61 9.72 7.27
N ASN A 122 -17.61 9.18 7.98
CA ASN A 122 -18.86 8.66 7.44
C ASN A 122 -19.75 9.70 6.72
N LEU A 123 -19.48 11.00 6.90
CA LEU A 123 -20.15 12.07 6.15
C LEU A 123 -19.44 12.37 4.81
N SER A 124 -18.33 11.75 4.53
CA SER A 124 -17.67 11.82 3.23
C SER A 124 -18.44 10.95 2.23
N SER A 125 -18.60 11.46 1.02
CA SER A 125 -19.26 10.75 -0.09
C SER A 125 -18.29 10.34 -1.20
N VAL A 126 -16.98 10.50 -0.97
CA VAL A 126 -15.98 10.16 -1.97
C VAL A 126 -15.77 8.64 -2.04
N ASP A 127 -15.59 8.15 -3.25
CA ASP A 127 -15.27 6.75 -3.53
C ASP A 127 -13.76 6.56 -3.68
N ASP A 128 -13.07 6.53 -2.53
CA ASP A 128 -11.61 6.34 -2.53
C ASP A 128 -11.21 4.91 -2.91
N VAL A 129 -12.03 3.90 -2.58
CA VAL A 129 -11.78 2.50 -2.99
C VAL A 129 -11.86 2.37 -4.51
N GLY A 130 -12.88 2.93 -5.14
CA GLY A 130 -13.00 2.96 -6.60
C GLY A 130 -11.85 3.75 -7.26
N LEU A 131 -11.35 4.80 -6.62
CA LEU A 131 -10.16 5.51 -7.09
C LEU A 131 -8.93 4.58 -7.14
N ILE A 132 -8.67 3.81 -6.08
CA ILE A 132 -7.51 2.92 -6.05
C ILE A 132 -7.64 1.80 -7.08
N ASP A 133 -8.83 1.24 -7.24
CA ASP A 133 -9.10 0.26 -8.30
C ASP A 133 -8.82 0.85 -9.69
N PHE A 134 -9.25 2.08 -9.94
CA PHE A 134 -8.95 2.82 -11.18
C PHE A 134 -7.46 3.10 -11.36
N LEU A 135 -6.74 3.50 -10.29
CA LEU A 135 -5.30 3.77 -10.37
C LEU A 135 -4.48 2.51 -10.68
N ILE A 136 -4.86 1.34 -10.16
CA ILE A 136 -4.22 0.06 -10.52
C ILE A 136 -4.29 -0.16 -12.02
N GLU A 137 -5.48 0.00 -12.62
CA GLU A 137 -5.67 -0.16 -14.07
C GLU A 137 -4.91 0.90 -14.87
N LEU A 138 -4.90 2.16 -14.41
CA LEU A 138 -4.19 3.25 -15.07
C LEU A 138 -2.67 3.01 -15.10
N ILE A 139 -2.09 2.62 -13.95
CA ILE A 139 -0.66 2.35 -13.82
C ILE A 139 -0.26 1.12 -14.64
N SER A 140 -1.13 0.11 -14.74
CA SER A 140 -0.88 -1.07 -15.56
C SER A 140 -0.84 -0.81 -17.07
N GLN A 141 -1.40 0.32 -17.53
CA GLN A 141 -1.31 0.75 -18.92
C GLN A 141 0.02 1.43 -19.24
N GLU A 142 0.64 2.06 -18.24
CA GLU A 142 1.89 2.80 -18.37
C GLU A 142 3.11 1.92 -18.06
N TYR A 143 3.00 1.04 -17.07
CA TYR A 143 4.10 0.23 -16.54
C TYR A 143 3.76 -1.26 -16.57
N ASN A 144 4.77 -2.11 -16.78
CA ASN A 144 4.61 -3.56 -16.71
C ASN A 144 4.59 -4.02 -15.23
N ILE A 145 3.40 -3.94 -14.61
CA ILE A 145 3.22 -4.31 -13.21
C ILE A 145 2.89 -5.80 -13.04
N ASN A 146 3.23 -6.34 -11.89
CA ASN A 146 2.81 -7.67 -11.47
C ASN A 146 1.50 -7.59 -10.69
N HIS A 147 0.37 -7.88 -11.33
CA HIS A 147 -0.95 -7.86 -10.69
C HIS A 147 -1.08 -8.84 -9.52
N ASP A 148 -0.22 -9.86 -9.43
CA ASP A 148 -0.19 -10.78 -8.30
C ASP A 148 0.59 -10.21 -7.10
N ARG A 149 1.26 -9.06 -7.25
CA ARG A 149 2.13 -8.45 -6.25
C ARG A 149 1.86 -6.95 -6.09
N ILE A 150 0.62 -6.63 -5.77
CA ILE A 150 0.16 -5.28 -5.44
C ILE A 150 -0.14 -5.24 -3.95
N TYR A 151 0.36 -4.21 -3.26
CA TYR A 151 0.30 -4.11 -1.80
C TYR A 151 -0.23 -2.75 -1.37
N ALA A 152 -0.85 -2.71 -0.18
CA ALA A 152 -1.40 -1.50 0.42
C ALA A 152 -0.79 -1.26 1.80
N THR A 153 -0.27 -0.06 2.05
CA THR A 153 0.16 0.37 3.37
C THR A 153 -0.15 1.84 3.61
N GLY A 154 -0.21 2.23 4.86
CA GLY A 154 -0.40 3.63 5.22
C GLY A 154 -0.36 3.88 6.72
N MET A 155 -0.32 5.15 7.08
CA MET A 155 -0.29 5.61 8.46
C MET A 155 -1.65 6.11 8.92
N SER A 156 -2.05 5.84 10.17
CA SER A 156 -3.24 6.47 10.77
C SER A 156 -4.49 6.25 9.89
N ASN A 157 -5.17 7.30 9.43
CA ASN A 157 -6.27 7.21 8.46
C ASN A 157 -5.89 6.39 7.20
N GLY A 158 -4.64 6.52 6.70
CA GLY A 158 -4.13 5.68 5.62
C GLY A 158 -4.00 4.20 6.01
N GLY A 159 -3.67 3.90 7.28
CA GLY A 159 -3.66 2.54 7.81
C GLY A 159 -5.06 1.93 7.93
N PHE A 160 -6.07 2.73 8.33
CA PHE A 160 -7.48 2.35 8.28
C PHE A 160 -7.92 2.05 6.84
N PHE A 161 -7.48 2.90 5.90
CA PHE A 161 -7.81 2.73 4.49
C PHE A 161 -7.16 1.47 3.90
N SER A 162 -5.94 1.15 4.30
CA SER A 162 -5.29 -0.10 3.89
C SER A 162 -6.10 -1.33 4.32
N PHE A 163 -6.64 -1.37 5.54
CA PHE A 163 -7.54 -2.43 5.97
C PHE A 163 -8.84 -2.46 5.16
N LEU A 164 -9.43 -1.29 4.84
CA LEU A 164 -10.63 -1.22 4.01
C LEU A 164 -10.38 -1.80 2.62
N LEU A 165 -9.23 -1.52 2.01
CA LEU A 165 -8.82 -2.12 0.73
C LEU A 165 -8.65 -3.64 0.86
N GLY A 166 -8.06 -4.13 1.95
CA GLY A 166 -7.99 -5.57 2.23
C GLY A 166 -9.37 -6.23 2.33
N CYS A 167 -10.38 -5.51 2.83
CA CYS A 167 -11.76 -6.00 2.89
C CYS A 167 -12.48 -5.96 1.54
N GLN A 168 -12.33 -4.88 0.75
CA GLN A 168 -13.15 -4.62 -0.43
C GLN A 168 -12.45 -4.96 -1.75
N LEU A 169 -11.12 -4.93 -1.81
CA LEU A 169 -10.30 -5.25 -2.97
C LEU A 169 -9.34 -6.41 -2.68
N SER A 170 -9.76 -7.37 -1.86
CA SER A 170 -8.95 -8.52 -1.49
C SER A 170 -8.41 -9.31 -2.68
N GLU A 171 -9.11 -9.31 -3.81
CA GLU A 171 -8.67 -9.99 -5.05
C GLU A 171 -7.61 -9.21 -5.83
N LYS A 172 -7.27 -7.97 -5.40
CA LYS A 172 -6.26 -7.13 -6.04
C LYS A 172 -5.01 -6.93 -5.18
N PHE A 173 -5.16 -6.90 -3.84
CA PHE A 173 -4.04 -6.67 -2.93
C PHE A 173 -3.49 -7.99 -2.38
N ALA A 174 -2.24 -8.30 -2.68
CA ALA A 174 -1.55 -9.51 -2.22
C ALA A 174 -1.40 -9.55 -0.69
N ALA A 175 -1.05 -8.43 -0.08
CA ALA A 175 -0.95 -8.24 1.36
C ALA A 175 -1.23 -6.79 1.76
N VAL A 176 -1.54 -6.57 3.04
CA VAL A 176 -1.87 -5.25 3.61
C VAL A 176 -1.05 -5.01 4.87
N ALA A 177 -0.50 -3.79 5.00
CA ALA A 177 0.17 -3.33 6.22
C ALA A 177 -0.47 -2.04 6.74
N SER A 178 -0.54 -1.90 8.08
CA SER A 178 -1.09 -0.71 8.72
C SER A 178 -0.15 -0.21 9.82
N VAL A 179 0.25 1.05 9.75
CA VAL A 179 1.06 1.71 10.76
C VAL A 179 0.18 2.67 11.55
N THR A 180 0.06 2.48 12.87
CA THR A 180 -0.80 3.27 13.78
C THR A 180 -2.24 3.45 13.28
N GLY A 181 -2.70 2.57 12.41
CA GLY A 181 -4.09 2.51 11.96
C GLY A 181 -4.87 1.42 12.68
N SER A 182 -6.15 1.29 12.37
CA SER A 182 -7.05 0.25 12.85
C SER A 182 -8.18 0.05 11.85
N MET A 183 -9.25 -0.64 12.23
CA MET A 183 -10.52 -0.67 11.47
C MET A 183 -11.55 0.22 12.17
N THR A 184 -12.39 0.89 11.40
CA THR A 184 -13.61 1.49 11.96
C THR A 184 -14.64 0.40 12.27
N SER A 185 -15.62 0.71 13.11
CA SER A 185 -16.72 -0.21 13.41
C SER A 185 -17.48 -0.62 12.16
N GLU A 186 -17.67 0.31 11.22
CA GLU A 186 -18.32 0.05 9.93
C GLU A 186 -17.47 -0.92 9.10
N THR A 187 -16.20 -0.58 8.86
CA THR A 187 -15.28 -1.46 8.12
C THR A 187 -15.21 -2.86 8.77
N PHE A 188 -15.10 -2.93 10.09
CA PHE A 188 -15.02 -4.19 10.83
C PHE A 188 -16.25 -5.07 10.67
N ASN A 189 -17.44 -4.48 10.75
CA ASN A 189 -18.70 -5.22 10.67
C ASN A 189 -19.05 -5.65 9.23
N GLU A 190 -18.61 -4.89 8.23
CA GLU A 190 -18.91 -5.11 6.82
C GLU A 190 -17.78 -5.84 6.06
N CYS A 191 -16.62 -6.03 6.70
CA CYS A 191 -15.46 -6.68 6.10
C CYS A 191 -15.79 -8.13 5.72
N ASN A 192 -15.63 -8.46 4.45
CA ASN A 192 -15.88 -9.81 3.93
C ASN A 192 -14.96 -10.07 2.74
N PRO A 193 -13.65 -10.22 2.95
CA PRO A 193 -12.70 -10.45 1.87
C PRO A 193 -12.99 -11.78 1.16
N GLN A 194 -12.73 -11.83 -0.13
CA GLN A 194 -13.01 -13.00 -0.98
C GLN A 194 -11.90 -14.07 -0.91
N ARG A 195 -10.80 -13.75 -0.26
CA ARG A 195 -9.68 -14.65 0.00
C ARG A 195 -9.00 -14.28 1.32
N GLU A 196 -8.08 -15.12 1.75
CA GLU A 196 -7.18 -14.82 2.87
C GLU A 196 -6.19 -13.73 2.44
N VAL A 197 -6.12 -12.64 3.21
CA VAL A 197 -5.21 -11.51 2.98
C VAL A 197 -4.17 -11.48 4.10
N PRO A 198 -2.88 -11.71 3.80
CA PRO A 198 -1.82 -11.52 4.78
C PRO A 198 -1.80 -10.09 5.33
N ILE A 199 -1.69 -9.96 6.66
CA ILE A 199 -1.82 -8.69 7.37
C ILE A 199 -0.59 -8.42 8.22
N LEU A 200 -0.03 -7.21 8.10
CA LEU A 200 0.95 -6.67 9.03
C LEU A 200 0.37 -5.46 9.77
N GLN A 201 0.39 -5.49 11.10
CA GLN A 201 -0.01 -4.37 11.97
C GLN A 201 1.17 -3.90 12.79
N ILE A 202 1.53 -2.61 12.69
CA ILE A 202 2.57 -1.97 13.50
C ILE A 202 1.91 -0.88 14.35
N HIS A 203 1.99 -0.96 15.70
CA HIS A 203 1.24 -0.04 16.55
C HIS A 203 1.89 0.18 17.92
N GLY A 204 1.92 1.46 18.34
CA GLY A 204 2.42 1.87 19.64
C GLY A 204 1.38 1.77 20.75
N THR A 205 1.79 1.38 21.96
CA THR A 205 0.88 1.28 23.11
C THR A 205 0.46 2.64 23.67
N ASP A 206 1.30 3.67 23.46
CA ASP A 206 1.11 5.02 23.97
C ASP A 206 0.54 5.97 22.89
N ASP A 207 0.04 5.38 21.78
CA ASP A 207 -0.68 6.12 20.74
C ASP A 207 -1.94 6.77 21.35
N SER A 208 -1.91 8.11 21.47
CA SER A 208 -3.00 8.90 22.03
C SER A 208 -4.05 9.33 21.01
N ILE A 209 -3.82 9.11 19.72
CA ILE A 209 -4.72 9.47 18.62
C ILE A 209 -5.56 8.25 18.20
N VAL A 210 -4.90 7.19 17.75
CA VAL A 210 -5.53 5.89 17.47
C VAL A 210 -5.14 4.94 18.59
N THR A 211 -5.86 5.02 19.71
CA THR A 211 -5.48 4.30 20.91
C THR A 211 -5.46 2.79 20.68
N TYR A 212 -4.43 2.12 21.19
CA TYR A 212 -4.19 0.68 21.02
C TYR A 212 -5.42 -0.19 21.36
N ASN A 213 -6.19 0.22 22.37
CA ASN A 213 -7.38 -0.50 22.84
C ASN A 213 -8.68 -0.09 22.13
N GLY A 214 -8.59 0.75 21.08
CA GLY A 214 -9.71 1.31 20.35
C GLY A 214 -10.23 2.61 20.96
N ASN A 215 -10.94 3.38 20.17
CA ASN A 215 -11.49 4.70 20.54
C ASN A 215 -12.89 4.87 19.95
N SER A 216 -13.91 4.77 20.81
CA SER A 216 -15.30 4.91 20.38
C SER A 216 -15.65 6.32 19.84
N ALA A 217 -14.87 7.37 20.18
CA ALA A 217 -15.10 8.72 19.70
C ALA A 217 -14.81 8.87 18.20
N ILE A 218 -13.84 8.09 17.68
CA ILE A 218 -13.54 7.99 16.26
C ILE A 218 -14.04 6.67 15.63
N GLY A 219 -14.75 5.85 16.41
CA GLY A 219 -15.28 4.58 15.96
C GLY A 219 -14.20 3.52 15.69
N SER A 220 -12.98 3.65 16.23
CA SER A 220 -11.91 2.67 16.00
C SER A 220 -12.02 1.44 16.89
N ILE A 221 -11.79 0.28 16.29
CA ILE A 221 -11.68 -1.03 16.97
C ILE A 221 -10.29 -1.16 17.60
N GLY A 222 -10.18 -1.87 18.73
CA GLY A 222 -8.89 -2.15 19.35
C GLY A 222 -8.02 -3.10 18.52
N VAL A 223 -6.71 -2.91 18.55
CA VAL A 223 -5.73 -3.71 17.77
C VAL A 223 -5.94 -5.21 17.98
N SER A 224 -6.13 -5.66 19.22
CA SER A 224 -6.36 -7.09 19.51
C SER A 224 -7.60 -7.68 18.83
N GLN A 225 -8.67 -6.87 18.64
CA GLN A 225 -9.87 -7.29 17.92
C GLN A 225 -9.62 -7.37 16.42
N VAL A 226 -8.87 -6.39 15.85
CA VAL A 226 -8.45 -6.40 14.44
C VAL A 226 -7.61 -7.64 14.14
N LEU A 227 -6.60 -7.93 14.98
CA LEU A 227 -5.76 -9.12 14.82
C LEU A 227 -6.59 -10.42 14.92
N SER A 228 -7.53 -10.49 15.88
CA SER A 228 -8.42 -11.65 16.03
C SER A 228 -9.35 -11.85 14.84
N TYR A 229 -9.86 -10.77 14.25
CA TYR A 229 -10.66 -10.83 13.03
C TYR A 229 -9.86 -11.43 11.88
N TRP A 230 -8.70 -10.84 11.57
CA TRP A 230 -7.90 -11.25 10.42
C TRP A 230 -7.29 -12.64 10.60
N SER A 231 -6.83 -13.00 11.81
CA SER A 231 -6.35 -14.36 12.08
C SER A 231 -7.45 -15.41 11.90
N SER A 232 -8.67 -15.09 12.31
CA SER A 232 -9.82 -15.97 12.09
C SER A 232 -10.21 -16.08 10.63
N ASN A 233 -10.23 -14.94 9.90
CA ASN A 233 -10.53 -14.91 8.48
C ASN A 233 -9.51 -15.71 7.66
N ASN A 234 -8.24 -15.58 8.00
CA ASN A 234 -7.13 -16.25 7.32
C ASN A 234 -6.91 -17.70 7.78
N TYR A 235 -7.72 -18.18 8.73
CA TYR A 235 -7.59 -19.52 9.34
C TYR A 235 -6.25 -19.75 10.03
N CYS A 236 -5.63 -18.68 10.52
CA CYS A 236 -4.38 -18.75 11.27
C CYS A 236 -4.58 -19.32 12.68
N SER A 237 -3.47 -19.70 13.32
CA SER A 237 -3.44 -20.04 14.74
C SER A 237 -4.06 -18.93 15.58
N THR A 238 -4.85 -19.28 16.59
CA THR A 238 -5.42 -18.32 17.56
C THR A 238 -4.41 -17.91 18.64
N ASN A 239 -3.31 -18.66 18.77
CA ASN A 239 -2.23 -18.38 19.70
C ASN A 239 -0.98 -17.99 18.89
N PRO A 240 -0.56 -16.72 18.91
CA PRO A 240 0.61 -16.29 18.15
C PRO A 240 1.90 -16.85 18.76
N GLU A 241 2.88 -17.05 17.90
CA GLU A 241 4.26 -17.09 18.35
C GLU A 241 4.68 -15.67 18.76
N VAL A 242 5.27 -15.52 19.95
CA VAL A 242 5.70 -14.22 20.49
C VAL A 242 7.20 -14.21 20.66
N SER A 243 7.85 -13.20 20.12
CA SER A 243 9.29 -12.99 20.26
C SER A 243 9.61 -11.51 20.53
N ASP A 244 10.64 -11.28 21.35
CA ASP A 244 11.16 -9.94 21.59
C ASP A 244 12.10 -9.53 20.45
N ILE A 245 11.98 -8.30 19.97
CA ILE A 245 12.96 -7.68 19.08
C ILE A 245 14.10 -7.15 19.95
N ALA A 246 15.33 -7.27 19.45
CA ALA A 246 16.52 -6.82 20.20
C ALA A 246 16.41 -5.30 20.46
N ASP A 247 16.49 -4.95 21.75
CA ASP A 247 16.50 -3.57 22.22
C ASP A 247 17.93 -3.02 22.15
N SER A 248 18.20 -2.11 21.22
CA SER A 248 19.52 -1.50 21.00
C SER A 248 19.73 -0.29 21.91
N ASN A 249 18.67 0.29 22.48
CA ASN A 249 18.72 1.45 23.35
C ASN A 249 17.80 1.34 24.58
N PRO A 250 18.13 0.53 25.59
CA PRO A 250 17.26 0.26 26.73
C PRO A 250 16.92 1.48 27.62
N ASN A 251 17.36 2.68 27.22
CA ASN A 251 17.09 3.93 27.96
C ASN A 251 16.04 4.82 27.31
N ASP A 252 15.47 4.46 26.18
CA ASP A 252 14.46 5.26 25.47
C ASP A 252 13.02 4.92 25.85
N ASN A 253 12.82 3.90 26.69
CA ASN A 253 11.53 3.34 27.11
C ASN A 253 10.72 2.72 25.97
N ILE A 254 11.34 2.39 24.84
CA ILE A 254 10.75 1.64 23.75
C ILE A 254 11.10 0.17 23.91
N HIS A 255 10.14 -0.70 23.73
CA HIS A 255 10.32 -2.14 23.68
C HIS A 255 9.40 -2.74 22.62
N VAL A 256 9.91 -3.63 21.78
CA VAL A 256 9.17 -4.16 20.64
C VAL A 256 8.99 -5.67 20.78
N GLN A 257 7.75 -6.13 20.68
CA GLN A 257 7.42 -7.54 20.55
C GLN A 257 6.75 -7.83 19.21
N ARG A 258 7.17 -8.91 18.60
CA ARG A 258 6.54 -9.48 17.42
C ARG A 258 5.56 -10.58 17.83
N PHE A 259 4.35 -10.53 17.28
CA PHE A 259 3.32 -11.55 17.40
C PHE A 259 3.03 -12.11 16.01
N LEU A 260 3.26 -13.39 15.80
CA LEU A 260 3.01 -14.07 14.53
C LEU A 260 1.88 -15.08 14.68
N PHE A 261 0.77 -14.84 14.04
CA PHE A 261 -0.33 -15.78 13.87
C PHE A 261 -0.15 -16.48 12.52
N ASP A 262 0.42 -17.66 12.54
CA ASP A 262 0.78 -18.46 11.37
C ASP A 262 -0.23 -19.58 11.06
N GLY A 263 0.10 -20.43 10.08
CA GLY A 263 -0.66 -21.61 9.73
C GLY A 263 -1.94 -21.33 8.94
N GLY A 264 -2.14 -20.13 8.44
CA GLY A 264 -3.28 -19.78 7.61
C GLY A 264 -3.28 -20.48 6.25
N ILE A 265 -4.43 -20.43 5.57
CA ILE A 265 -4.60 -21.01 4.24
C ILE A 265 -3.61 -20.33 3.26
N ASN A 266 -3.02 -21.12 2.37
CA ASN A 266 -2.01 -20.69 1.41
C ASN A 266 -0.79 -20.00 2.03
N GLY A 267 -0.46 -20.31 3.30
CA GLY A 267 0.62 -19.66 4.02
C GLY A 267 0.32 -18.22 4.45
N SER A 268 -0.97 -17.81 4.44
CA SER A 268 -1.38 -16.51 4.95
C SER A 268 -1.06 -16.39 6.43
N VAL A 269 -0.63 -15.21 6.84
CA VAL A 269 -0.26 -14.89 8.23
C VAL A 269 -0.89 -13.57 8.67
N VAL A 270 -1.02 -13.39 9.98
CA VAL A 270 -1.26 -12.10 10.61
C VAL A 270 -0.08 -11.82 11.53
N GLU A 271 0.61 -10.75 11.27
CA GLU A 271 1.81 -10.35 12.00
C GLU A 271 1.60 -9.00 12.66
N HIS A 272 2.06 -8.87 13.89
CA HIS A 272 1.93 -7.64 14.65
C HIS A 272 3.21 -7.29 15.39
N TYR A 273 3.69 -6.07 15.16
CA TYR A 273 4.73 -5.45 15.98
C TYR A 273 4.09 -4.51 16.98
N LYS A 274 4.11 -4.92 18.23
CA LYS A 274 3.63 -4.14 19.37
C LYS A 274 4.78 -3.34 19.95
N ILE A 275 4.67 -2.02 19.87
CA ILE A 275 5.72 -1.11 20.32
C ILE A 275 5.28 -0.50 21.66
N TYR A 276 5.81 -1.03 22.74
CA TYR A 276 5.57 -0.49 24.08
C TYR A 276 6.23 0.88 24.19
N GLY A 277 5.51 1.89 24.71
CA GLY A 277 5.95 3.28 24.77
C GLY A 277 5.87 4.03 23.41
N GLY A 278 5.58 3.31 22.32
CA GLY A 278 5.45 3.92 20.99
C GLY A 278 4.23 4.83 20.89
N GLU A 279 4.43 6.02 20.31
CA GLU A 279 3.40 7.05 20.07
C GLU A 279 2.80 6.93 18.67
N HIS A 280 2.02 7.95 18.23
CA HIS A 280 1.36 8.02 16.91
C HIS A 280 2.33 8.52 15.82
N VAL A 281 3.23 7.66 15.36
CA VAL A 281 4.26 7.98 14.37
C VAL A 281 4.45 6.86 13.34
N TRP A 282 5.07 7.17 12.21
CA TRP A 282 5.70 6.17 11.37
C TRP A 282 7.02 5.78 12.05
N PHE A 283 7.15 4.50 12.45
CA PHE A 283 8.26 4.08 13.28
C PHE A 283 9.53 3.87 12.45
N ASN A 284 10.52 4.73 12.66
CA ASN A 284 11.87 4.64 12.12
C ASN A 284 12.88 4.81 13.26
N TYR A 285 12.76 3.93 14.28
CA TYR A 285 13.66 3.88 15.43
C TYR A 285 14.80 2.88 15.20
N GLU A 286 15.81 2.90 16.07
CA GLU A 286 16.94 1.97 15.97
C GLU A 286 16.50 0.50 16.06
N ASP A 287 15.46 0.20 16.85
CA ASP A 287 14.95 -1.15 17.07
C ASP A 287 13.90 -1.59 16.06
N ILE A 288 13.28 -0.65 15.35
CA ILE A 288 12.20 -0.94 14.40
C ILE A 288 12.19 0.09 13.27
N ASN A 289 12.22 -0.40 12.04
CA ASN A 289 11.97 0.37 10.85
C ASN A 289 10.72 -0.18 10.14
N SER A 290 9.61 0.58 10.23
CA SER A 290 8.34 0.14 9.65
C SER A 290 8.44 -0.13 8.16
N SER A 291 9.20 0.65 7.41
CA SER A 291 9.30 0.52 5.96
C SER A 291 10.04 -0.74 5.55
N GLU A 292 11.14 -1.09 6.24
CA GLU A 292 11.86 -2.35 6.03
C GLU A 292 10.98 -3.55 6.37
N LEU A 293 10.29 -3.53 7.51
CA LEU A 293 9.39 -4.60 7.92
C LEU A 293 8.21 -4.77 6.94
N ILE A 294 7.66 -3.67 6.44
CA ILE A 294 6.57 -3.70 5.45
C ILE A 294 7.04 -4.37 4.16
N TRP A 295 8.23 -4.00 3.65
CA TRP A 295 8.73 -4.63 2.45
C TRP A 295 9.13 -6.09 2.67
N GLU A 296 9.80 -6.42 3.76
CA GLU A 296 10.10 -7.80 4.13
C GLU A 296 8.83 -8.65 4.17
N PHE A 297 7.77 -8.13 4.79
CA PHE A 297 6.47 -8.80 4.83
C PHE A 297 5.85 -8.93 3.44
N PHE A 298 5.80 -7.86 2.66
CA PHE A 298 5.19 -7.86 1.33
C PHE A 298 5.91 -8.76 0.34
N SER A 299 7.25 -8.73 0.33
CA SER A 299 8.06 -9.51 -0.62
C SER A 299 7.86 -11.02 -0.51
N ASN A 300 7.39 -11.50 0.64
CA ASN A 300 7.11 -12.90 0.91
C ASN A 300 5.69 -13.35 0.51
N HIS A 301 4.86 -12.48 -0.07
CA HIS A 301 3.48 -12.81 -0.42
C HIS A 301 3.13 -12.36 -1.83
N ASP A 302 2.30 -13.16 -2.49
CA ASP A 302 1.56 -12.76 -3.68
C ASP A 302 0.05 -13.00 -3.49
N ILE A 303 -0.73 -12.77 -4.53
CA ILE A 303 -2.19 -12.92 -4.48
C ILE A 303 -2.60 -14.38 -4.18
N ASN A 304 -1.73 -15.36 -4.40
CA ASN A 304 -1.97 -16.78 -4.18
C ASN A 304 -1.49 -17.25 -2.80
N GLY A 305 -0.78 -16.40 -2.05
CA GLY A 305 -0.31 -16.66 -0.70
C GLY A 305 1.19 -16.44 -0.50
N TYR A 306 1.81 -17.25 0.37
CA TYR A 306 3.24 -17.16 0.68
C TYR A 306 4.09 -17.64 -0.51
N ILE A 307 5.17 -16.92 -0.79
CA ILE A 307 6.12 -17.22 -1.86
C ILE A 307 7.38 -17.85 -1.23
N ASP A 308 7.75 -19.05 -1.67
CA ASP A 308 8.97 -19.77 -1.25
C ASP A 308 10.24 -19.18 -1.93
#